data_fe91a30e633740e080337eb8c6dbf271
#
_entry.id   fe91a30e633740e080337eb8c6dbf271
#
_cell.length_a   1.000
_cell.length_b   1.000
_cell.length_c   1.000
_cell.angle_alpha   90.00
_cell.angle_beta   90.00
_cell.angle_gamma   90.00
#
_symmetry.space_group_name_H-M   'P 1'
#
loop_
_entity.id
_entity.type
_entity.pdbx_description
1 polymer ?
#
loop_
_entity_poly.entity_id
_entity_poly.type
_entity_poly.pdbx_seq_one_letter_code
_entity_poly.pdbx_strand_id
1 'polypeptide(L)'
;MRYAVIPPRSWHFFRLKIPIDSHTMTDKDHHNYKSRSLSVKIKRITVTPIAFRDAPLLNASGIHEPYALRSIIEVEGDNGHIGLGESYGDAPVLAVLKAMESSLVGLSAWDLNGLRARVVETVAGLAGGVVAGAELAPGSHPSKQVANAYSAFEVAFLDLQARSLGIPLVELLGGAVRREVPFSAYLFLKYAEHIDAPYPPDRWGEAISPEQVVAQAARMIEENGFQSIKLKAGTLLGPDHEAACIKALRQAFPQAPLRIDPNGNWSLETSLRIAEVLKDDLQYYEDPTPGLDGMAELHRRTGIPLATNMVVTDFDEFRRSVAQNSVQIVLADHHYWGGLRDTQILARLCDTFGLGVSMHSNSHLGISLMAMTHVAAAVPNLAYACDTHYPWQEEDEEVIRGGKLPIRNGCVAITDAPGLGVELDQDQLAKLHEQFLAIDIRSRDDVRQMRKYQPDWETRKPRF
;
A
#
# COMPACT_ATOMS: atom_id res chain seq x y z
N MET A 1 -21.16 -11.04 -45.50
CA MET A 1 -21.68 -9.69 -45.22
C MET A 1 -20.57 -8.71 -45.41
N ARG A 2 -20.70 -7.73 -46.31
CA ARG A 2 -19.66 -6.76 -46.70
C ARG A 2 -19.69 -5.63 -45.69
N TYR A 3 -18.57 -5.34 -45.08
CA TYR A 3 -18.40 -4.16 -44.19
C TYR A 3 -18.31 -2.89 -45.06
N ALA A 4 -19.21 -1.94 -44.82
CA ALA A 4 -19.18 -0.61 -45.44
C ALA A 4 -18.16 0.25 -44.69
N VAL A 5 -17.20 0.77 -45.43
CA VAL A 5 -16.22 1.74 -44.95
C VAL A 5 -16.91 3.10 -44.94
N ILE A 6 -17.02 3.73 -43.78
CA ILE A 6 -17.52 5.11 -43.60
C ILE A 6 -16.34 6.07 -43.81
N PRO A 7 -16.43 7.06 -44.73
CA PRO A 7 -15.36 8.03 -44.93
C PRO A 7 -15.32 9.06 -43.79
N PRO A 8 -14.13 9.65 -43.49
CA PRO A 8 -13.97 10.61 -42.40
C PRO A 8 -14.73 11.90 -42.68
N ARG A 9 -15.57 12.31 -41.72
CA ARG A 9 -16.24 13.62 -41.76
C ARG A 9 -15.22 14.74 -41.55
N SER A 10 -15.16 15.69 -42.48
CA SER A 10 -14.39 16.91 -42.37
C SER A 10 -14.94 17.79 -41.23
N TRP A 11 -14.10 18.09 -40.24
CA TRP A 11 -14.42 19.05 -39.20
C TRP A 11 -14.26 20.47 -39.73
N HIS A 12 -15.35 21.22 -39.85
CA HIS A 12 -15.30 22.66 -40.10
C HIS A 12 -15.07 23.36 -38.76
N PHE A 13 -13.91 23.97 -38.61
CA PHE A 13 -13.64 24.87 -37.49
C PHE A 13 -14.46 26.16 -37.65
N PHE A 14 -15.47 26.33 -36.82
CA PHE A 14 -16.11 27.65 -36.64
C PHE A 14 -15.14 28.54 -35.85
N ARG A 15 -14.54 29.51 -36.53
CA ARG A 15 -13.84 30.61 -35.86
C ARG A 15 -14.87 31.54 -35.23
N LEU A 16 -15.12 31.43 -33.95
CA LEU A 16 -15.77 32.48 -33.17
C LEU A 16 -14.79 33.66 -33.06
N LYS A 17 -15.10 34.76 -33.72
CA LYS A 17 -14.47 36.06 -33.48
C LYS A 17 -15.04 36.60 -32.17
N ILE A 18 -14.31 36.50 -31.06
CA ILE A 18 -14.58 37.25 -29.84
C ILE A 18 -13.97 38.64 -30.04
N PRO A 19 -14.75 39.75 -29.91
CA PRO A 19 -14.17 41.07 -29.92
C PRO A 19 -13.29 41.25 -28.68
N ILE A 20 -12.00 41.42 -28.89
CA ILE A 20 -11.08 41.82 -27.82
C ILE A 20 -11.18 43.33 -27.74
N ASP A 21 -11.82 43.84 -26.71
CA ASP A 21 -11.81 45.27 -26.38
C ASP A 21 -10.38 45.62 -25.95
N SER A 22 -9.70 46.42 -26.77
CA SER A 22 -8.36 46.91 -26.50
C SER A 22 -8.41 48.04 -25.46
N HIS A 23 -8.55 47.67 -24.19
CA HIS A 23 -8.10 48.57 -23.12
C HIS A 23 -6.58 48.48 -23.04
N THR A 24 -5.92 49.52 -23.48
CA THR A 24 -4.49 49.74 -23.33
C THR A 24 -4.08 49.68 -21.88
N MET A 25 -3.54 48.53 -21.49
CA MET A 25 -2.75 48.42 -20.25
C MET A 25 -1.48 49.24 -20.41
N THR A 26 -1.24 50.17 -19.52
CA THR A 26 -0.04 51.01 -19.52
C THR A 26 1.16 50.18 -19.07
N ASP A 27 2.34 50.49 -19.63
CA ASP A 27 3.64 49.86 -19.40
C ASP A 27 4.09 49.78 -17.92
N LYS A 28 3.32 50.33 -16.99
CA LYS A 28 3.61 50.30 -15.54
C LYS A 28 3.08 49.06 -14.82
N ASP A 29 2.16 48.33 -15.44
CA ASP A 29 1.57 47.12 -14.80
C ASP A 29 2.37 45.83 -15.08
N HIS A 30 3.33 45.88 -16.02
CA HIS A 30 4.19 44.74 -16.34
C HIS A 30 5.36 44.49 -15.34
N HIS A 31 5.55 45.35 -14.35
CA HIS A 31 6.73 45.25 -13.46
C HIS A 31 6.50 44.57 -12.12
N ASN A 32 5.31 44.04 -11.83
CA ASN A 32 5.06 43.37 -10.52
C ASN A 32 4.56 41.91 -10.61
N TYR A 33 4.46 41.31 -11.79
CA TYR A 33 4.45 39.87 -11.88
C TYR A 33 5.89 39.35 -11.94
N LYS A 34 6.64 39.46 -10.83
CA LYS A 34 7.69 38.49 -10.54
C LYS A 34 6.95 37.18 -10.47
N SER A 35 7.02 36.36 -11.53
CA SER A 35 6.71 34.94 -11.45
C SER A 35 7.50 34.45 -10.24
N ARG A 36 6.83 34.22 -9.11
CA ARG A 36 7.40 33.38 -8.08
C ARG A 36 7.60 32.05 -8.80
N SER A 37 8.82 31.85 -9.26
CA SER A 37 9.25 30.55 -9.76
C SER A 37 8.88 29.56 -8.68
N LEU A 38 7.95 28.64 -8.96
CA LEU A 38 7.63 27.51 -8.10
C LEU A 38 8.81 26.51 -8.10
N SER A 39 10.03 26.95 -8.38
CA SER A 39 11.20 26.08 -8.41
C SER A 39 11.71 25.83 -6.99
N VAL A 40 11.18 24.81 -6.38
CA VAL A 40 11.80 24.22 -5.18
C VAL A 40 12.79 23.17 -5.67
N LYS A 41 14.08 23.38 -5.36
CA LYS A 41 15.12 22.40 -5.69
C LYS A 41 15.44 21.56 -4.46
N ILE A 42 15.68 20.29 -4.69
CA ILE A 42 16.12 19.37 -3.64
C ILE A 42 17.51 19.77 -3.18
N LYS A 43 17.61 20.11 -1.90
CA LYS A 43 18.85 20.51 -1.22
C LYS A 43 19.55 19.31 -0.59
N ARG A 44 18.79 18.43 0.04
CA ARG A 44 19.30 17.26 0.74
C ARG A 44 18.23 16.16 0.79
N ILE A 45 18.69 14.93 0.79
CA ILE A 45 17.85 13.76 1.06
C ILE A 45 18.53 12.96 2.17
N THR A 46 17.71 12.45 3.08
CA THR A 46 18.14 11.54 4.13
C THR A 46 17.21 10.32 4.13
N VAL A 47 17.78 9.14 4.07
CA VAL A 47 17.07 7.87 4.19
C VAL A 47 17.51 7.21 5.50
N THR A 48 16.61 7.05 6.44
CA THR A 48 16.89 6.47 7.75
C THR A 48 16.20 5.12 7.89
N PRO A 49 16.94 4.00 7.88
CA PRO A 49 16.36 2.70 8.14
C PRO A 49 15.98 2.58 9.62
N ILE A 50 14.84 1.98 9.88
CA ILE A 50 14.31 1.76 11.21
C ILE A 50 13.78 0.33 11.36
N ALA A 51 13.67 -0.13 12.60
CA ALA A 51 12.99 -1.35 12.96
C ALA A 51 12.00 -1.06 14.09
N PHE A 52 10.82 -1.66 14.04
CA PHE A 52 9.83 -1.63 15.10
C PHE A 52 9.29 -3.03 15.36
N ARG A 53 8.79 -3.28 16.57
CA ARG A 53 8.27 -4.58 16.97
C ARG A 53 7.11 -5.01 16.07
N ASP A 54 7.10 -6.27 15.69
CA ASP A 54 6.03 -6.87 14.90
C ASP A 54 5.48 -8.10 15.63
N ALA A 55 4.18 -8.28 15.60
CA ALA A 55 3.54 -9.39 16.30
C ALA A 55 3.79 -10.72 15.57
N PRO A 56 3.70 -11.89 16.27
CA PRO A 56 3.93 -13.21 15.68
C PRO A 56 2.76 -13.65 14.77
N LEU A 57 2.50 -12.88 13.72
CA LEU A 57 1.41 -13.09 12.79
C LEU A 57 1.73 -14.21 11.80
N LEU A 58 0.80 -15.14 11.63
CA LEU A 58 0.94 -16.24 10.67
C LEU A 58 0.51 -15.80 9.27
N ASN A 59 1.23 -16.25 8.25
CA ASN A 59 0.94 -16.01 6.84
C ASN A 59 1.33 -17.22 5.96
N ALA A 60 1.20 -17.04 4.65
CA ALA A 60 1.47 -18.08 3.66
C ALA A 60 2.94 -18.53 3.60
N SER A 61 3.89 -17.74 4.09
CA SER A 61 5.31 -18.07 4.12
C SER A 61 5.77 -18.67 5.47
N GLY A 62 5.06 -18.33 6.54
CA GLY A 62 5.40 -18.78 7.89
C GLY A 62 4.83 -17.86 8.96
N ILE A 63 5.72 -17.25 9.74
CA ILE A 63 5.40 -16.33 10.82
C ILE A 63 6.23 -15.06 10.68
N HIS A 64 5.67 -13.90 10.97
CA HIS A 64 6.40 -12.63 10.97
C HIS A 64 7.65 -12.72 11.86
N GLU A 65 8.72 -12.08 11.46
CA GLU A 65 9.87 -11.87 12.31
C GLU A 65 9.55 -10.89 13.44
N PRO A 66 10.32 -10.91 14.56
CA PRO A 66 10.05 -10.03 15.70
C PRO A 66 10.11 -8.53 15.40
N TYR A 67 10.70 -8.15 14.28
CA TYR A 67 10.80 -6.76 13.87
C TYR A 67 10.42 -6.58 12.40
N ALA A 68 9.59 -5.59 12.14
CA ALA A 68 9.36 -5.06 10.80
C ALA A 68 10.40 -3.98 10.48
N LEU A 69 10.89 -3.98 9.22
CA LEU A 69 11.89 -3.03 8.75
C LEU A 69 11.24 -1.99 7.84
N ARG A 70 11.50 -0.70 8.12
CA ARG A 70 11.07 0.41 7.25
C ARG A 70 12.23 1.38 7.01
N SER A 71 12.07 2.20 6.00
CA SER A 71 12.96 3.32 5.68
C SER A 71 12.14 4.61 5.69
N ILE A 72 12.55 5.59 6.47
CA ILE A 72 11.97 6.92 6.50
C ILE A 72 12.79 7.83 5.59
N ILE A 73 12.12 8.54 4.70
CA ILE A 73 12.72 9.41 3.71
C ILE A 73 12.37 10.86 4.06
N GLU A 74 13.39 11.71 4.21
CA GLU A 74 13.28 13.14 4.32
C GLU A 74 13.84 13.81 3.07
N VAL A 75 13.05 14.61 2.39
CA VAL A 75 13.45 15.38 1.20
C VAL A 75 13.39 16.86 1.55
N GLU A 76 14.56 17.48 1.81
CA GLU A 76 14.69 18.92 2.12
C GLU A 76 14.75 19.75 0.84
N GLY A 77 13.83 20.70 0.70
CA GLY A 77 13.84 21.72 -0.35
C GLY A 77 14.72 22.92 0.01
N ASP A 78 15.17 23.67 -1.01
CA ASP A 78 15.90 24.93 -0.82
C ASP A 78 15.04 26.06 -0.22
N ASN A 79 13.74 25.84 -0.13
CA ASN A 79 12.77 26.70 0.55
C ASN A 79 12.61 26.39 2.05
N GLY A 80 13.34 25.41 2.59
CA GLY A 80 13.35 25.04 4.00
C GLY A 80 12.22 24.06 4.42
N HIS A 81 11.32 23.68 3.53
CA HIS A 81 10.34 22.61 3.81
C HIS A 81 10.97 21.22 3.65
N ILE A 82 10.46 20.25 4.39
CA ILE A 82 10.85 18.85 4.31
C ILE A 82 9.62 18.03 3.93
N GLY A 83 9.71 17.28 2.85
CA GLY A 83 8.72 16.29 2.48
C GLY A 83 9.09 14.92 3.04
N LEU A 84 8.09 14.16 3.46
CA LEU A 84 8.24 12.86 4.11
C LEU A 84 7.79 11.72 3.20
N GLY A 85 8.53 10.63 3.25
CA GLY A 85 8.18 9.36 2.61
C GLY A 85 8.50 8.19 3.53
N GLU A 86 7.92 7.04 3.23
CA GLU A 86 8.15 5.80 3.95
C GLU A 86 8.16 4.64 2.96
N SER A 87 9.06 3.67 3.15
CA SER A 87 9.17 2.50 2.29
C SER A 87 9.68 1.28 3.07
N TYR A 88 9.82 0.15 2.39
CA TYR A 88 10.42 -1.05 2.97
C TYR A 88 11.87 -0.80 3.39
N GLY A 89 12.29 -1.46 4.50
CA GLY A 89 13.63 -1.35 5.06
C GLY A 89 14.56 -2.52 4.73
N ASP A 90 14.11 -3.46 3.93
CA ASP A 90 14.89 -4.63 3.51
C ASP A 90 16.16 -4.21 2.76
N ALA A 91 17.26 -4.92 3.01
CA ALA A 91 18.57 -4.53 2.51
C ALA A 91 18.63 -4.23 1.00
N PRO A 92 18.00 -5.01 0.09
CA PRO A 92 18.01 -4.67 -1.33
C PRO A 92 17.27 -3.37 -1.65
N VAL A 93 16.16 -3.09 -0.99
CA VAL A 93 15.39 -1.85 -1.16
C VAL A 93 16.17 -0.68 -0.58
N LEU A 94 16.67 -0.83 0.66
CA LEU A 94 17.46 0.20 1.34
C LEU A 94 18.70 0.61 0.53
N ALA A 95 19.38 -0.35 -0.13
CA ALA A 95 20.53 -0.06 -0.97
C ALA A 95 20.17 0.89 -2.14
N VAL A 96 19.02 0.67 -2.79
CA VAL A 96 18.53 1.56 -3.85
C VAL A 96 18.18 2.93 -3.27
N LEU A 97 17.42 2.98 -2.17
CA LEU A 97 17.01 4.24 -1.54
C LEU A 97 18.24 5.08 -1.12
N LYS A 98 19.25 4.45 -0.53
CA LYS A 98 20.50 5.11 -0.15
C LYS A 98 21.29 5.64 -1.36
N ALA A 99 21.34 4.90 -2.46
CA ALA A 99 22.00 5.36 -3.68
C ALA A 99 21.31 6.60 -4.28
N MET A 100 20.01 6.78 -4.03
CA MET A 100 19.26 7.95 -4.49
C MET A 100 19.59 9.24 -3.72
N GLU A 101 20.14 9.20 -2.50
CA GLU A 101 20.37 10.37 -1.67
C GLU A 101 21.18 11.47 -2.39
N SER A 102 22.22 11.09 -3.13
CA SER A 102 23.02 12.05 -3.87
C SER A 102 22.51 12.33 -5.29
N SER A 103 21.86 11.37 -5.93
CA SER A 103 21.44 11.46 -7.32
C SER A 103 20.30 12.46 -7.56
N LEU A 104 19.50 12.76 -6.54
CA LEU A 104 18.35 13.65 -6.63
C LEU A 104 18.64 15.08 -6.21
N VAL A 105 19.82 15.39 -5.62
CA VAL A 105 20.19 16.76 -5.22
C VAL A 105 20.24 17.67 -6.45
N GLY A 106 19.62 18.84 -6.33
CA GLY A 106 19.50 19.83 -7.40
C GLY A 106 18.35 19.60 -8.38
N LEU A 107 17.68 18.43 -8.33
CA LEU A 107 16.45 18.19 -9.09
C LEU A 107 15.35 19.13 -8.58
N SER A 108 14.44 19.53 -9.47
CA SER A 108 13.23 20.24 -9.05
C SER A 108 12.27 19.28 -8.35
N ALA A 109 11.71 19.68 -7.22
CA ALA A 109 10.66 18.92 -6.54
C ALA A 109 9.43 18.67 -7.43
N TRP A 110 9.25 19.45 -8.49
CA TRP A 110 8.15 19.33 -9.47
C TRP A 110 8.47 18.38 -10.63
N ASP A 111 9.72 17.94 -10.79
CA ASP A 111 10.16 17.07 -11.89
C ASP A 111 10.05 15.59 -11.53
N LEU A 112 8.82 15.09 -11.46
CA LEU A 112 8.55 13.67 -11.19
C LEU A 112 9.02 12.75 -12.34
N ASN A 113 9.09 13.25 -13.58
CA ASN A 113 9.64 12.50 -14.69
C ASN A 113 11.16 12.35 -14.56
N GLY A 114 11.86 13.43 -14.18
CA GLY A 114 13.27 13.39 -13.84
C GLY A 114 13.56 12.47 -12.65
N LEU A 115 12.72 12.48 -11.61
CA LEU A 115 12.79 11.53 -10.51
C LEU A 115 12.72 10.09 -11.02
N ARG A 116 11.72 9.75 -11.84
CA ARG A 116 11.57 8.40 -12.41
C ARG A 116 12.78 7.98 -13.23
N ALA A 117 13.30 8.87 -14.06
CA ALA A 117 14.49 8.60 -14.86
C ALA A 117 15.72 8.27 -13.99
N ARG A 118 15.95 9.04 -12.91
CA ARG A 118 17.05 8.81 -11.96
C ARG A 118 16.91 7.48 -11.22
N VAL A 119 15.69 7.12 -10.80
CA VAL A 119 15.42 5.82 -10.16
C VAL A 119 15.75 4.68 -11.11
N VAL A 120 15.29 4.73 -12.37
CA VAL A 120 15.58 3.70 -13.38
C VAL A 120 17.09 3.58 -13.61
N GLU A 121 17.81 4.69 -13.77
CA GLU A 121 19.27 4.72 -13.94
C GLU A 121 20.01 4.12 -12.74
N THR A 122 19.60 4.49 -11.52
CA THR A 122 20.20 3.99 -10.27
C THR A 122 20.00 2.49 -10.12
N VAL A 123 18.77 1.99 -10.30
CA VAL A 123 18.45 0.56 -10.21
C VAL A 123 19.24 -0.23 -11.26
N ALA A 124 19.33 0.27 -12.51
CA ALA A 124 20.12 -0.37 -13.55
C ALA A 124 21.62 -0.42 -13.22
N GLY A 125 22.15 0.61 -12.55
CA GLY A 125 23.55 0.67 -12.11
C GLY A 125 23.87 -0.29 -10.96
N LEU A 126 22.88 -0.64 -10.13
CA LEU A 126 23.03 -1.57 -9.02
C LEU A 126 22.80 -3.04 -9.41
N ALA A 127 22.42 -3.33 -10.64
CA ALA A 127 21.97 -4.63 -11.15
C ALA A 127 23.00 -5.78 -11.14
N GLY A 128 24.05 -5.70 -10.33
CA GLY A 128 25.00 -6.80 -10.11
C GLY A 128 24.68 -7.72 -8.92
N GLY A 129 23.62 -7.52 -8.19
CA GLY A 129 23.45 -8.24 -6.93
C GLY A 129 22.09 -8.19 -6.25
N VAL A 130 20.99 -8.24 -7.00
CA VAL A 130 19.68 -8.41 -6.36
C VAL A 130 19.56 -9.85 -5.86
N VAL A 131 19.79 -10.04 -4.57
CA VAL A 131 19.49 -11.32 -3.90
C VAL A 131 17.97 -11.48 -3.91
N ALA A 132 17.49 -12.58 -4.50
CA ALA A 132 16.11 -12.98 -4.41
C ALA A 132 15.79 -13.22 -2.93
N GLY A 133 15.08 -12.31 -2.29
CA GLY A 133 14.48 -12.53 -0.98
C GLY A 133 13.26 -13.43 -1.12
N ALA A 134 12.82 -14.04 -0.02
CA ALA A 134 11.56 -14.77 0.00
C ALA A 134 10.41 -13.83 -0.41
N GLU A 135 9.61 -14.25 -1.38
CA GLU A 135 8.49 -13.45 -1.89
C GLU A 135 7.34 -13.44 -0.88
N LEU A 136 7.35 -12.45 0.00
CA LEU A 136 6.28 -12.27 0.99
C LEU A 136 5.15 -11.40 0.45
N ALA A 137 5.51 -10.41 -0.36
CA ALA A 137 4.59 -9.52 -1.04
C ALA A 137 5.25 -8.95 -2.30
N PRO A 138 4.48 -8.49 -3.29
CA PRO A 138 5.03 -7.89 -4.51
C PRO A 138 5.99 -6.75 -4.24
N GLY A 139 5.80 -5.98 -3.16
CA GLY A 139 6.66 -4.86 -2.78
C GLY A 139 8.13 -5.23 -2.53
N SER A 140 8.42 -6.45 -2.10
CA SER A 140 9.80 -6.94 -1.89
C SER A 140 10.38 -7.67 -3.10
N HIS A 141 9.59 -7.87 -4.17
CA HIS A 141 10.05 -8.58 -5.35
C HIS A 141 11.07 -7.77 -6.16
N PRO A 142 12.17 -8.38 -6.66
CA PRO A 142 13.19 -7.67 -7.43
C PRO A 142 12.67 -6.90 -8.65
N SER A 143 11.62 -7.40 -9.32
CA SER A 143 10.99 -6.71 -10.46
C SER A 143 10.29 -5.40 -10.08
N LYS A 144 10.00 -5.18 -8.80
CA LYS A 144 9.31 -4.00 -8.28
C LYS A 144 10.26 -2.93 -7.71
N GLN A 145 11.57 -3.12 -7.80
CA GLN A 145 12.55 -2.17 -7.22
C GLN A 145 12.39 -0.75 -7.75
N VAL A 146 12.16 -0.60 -9.05
CA VAL A 146 11.95 0.72 -9.66
C VAL A 146 10.67 1.36 -9.12
N ALA A 147 9.56 0.63 -9.12
CA ALA A 147 8.27 1.14 -8.64
C ALA A 147 8.34 1.49 -7.15
N ASN A 148 8.97 0.62 -6.36
CA ASN A 148 9.12 0.80 -4.91
C ASN A 148 9.98 2.02 -4.57
N ALA A 149 11.17 2.14 -5.16
CA ALA A 149 12.05 3.28 -4.93
C ALA A 149 11.41 4.58 -5.44
N TYR A 150 10.79 4.56 -6.62
CA TYR A 150 10.10 5.71 -7.15
C TYR A 150 8.98 6.16 -6.22
N SER A 151 8.13 5.24 -5.76
CA SER A 151 7.03 5.52 -4.84
C SER A 151 7.50 6.24 -3.55
N ALA A 152 8.56 5.72 -2.94
CA ALA A 152 9.12 6.27 -1.72
C ALA A 152 9.46 7.78 -1.85
N PHE A 153 10.13 8.13 -2.96
CA PHE A 153 10.49 9.51 -3.23
C PHE A 153 9.33 10.32 -3.83
N GLU A 154 8.44 9.73 -4.62
CA GLU A 154 7.28 10.43 -5.17
C GLU A 154 6.38 10.96 -4.05
N VAL A 155 6.10 10.14 -3.03
CA VAL A 155 5.33 10.56 -1.85
C VAL A 155 6.03 11.75 -1.16
N ALA A 156 7.33 11.66 -0.91
CA ALA A 156 8.10 12.75 -0.27
C ALA A 156 8.14 14.02 -1.13
N PHE A 157 8.27 13.89 -2.45
CA PHE A 157 8.22 15.03 -3.37
C PHE A 157 6.84 15.70 -3.38
N LEU A 158 5.76 14.92 -3.39
CA LEU A 158 4.39 15.45 -3.33
C LEU A 158 4.11 16.10 -1.98
N ASP A 159 4.59 15.52 -0.87
CA ASP A 159 4.49 16.14 0.45
C ASP A 159 5.24 17.48 0.49
N LEU A 160 6.48 17.54 -0.02
CA LEU A 160 7.26 18.77 -0.14
C LEU A 160 6.55 19.83 -0.99
N GLN A 161 5.99 19.42 -2.14
CA GLN A 161 5.21 20.30 -3.01
C GLN A 161 4.00 20.89 -2.26
N ALA A 162 3.20 20.05 -1.61
CA ALA A 162 2.01 20.45 -0.90
C ALA A 162 2.34 21.37 0.29
N ARG A 163 3.39 21.06 1.06
CA ARG A 163 3.93 21.93 2.12
C ARG A 163 4.40 23.28 1.59
N SER A 164 5.07 23.28 0.45
CA SER A 164 5.54 24.51 -0.21
C SER A 164 4.40 25.44 -0.66
N LEU A 165 3.24 24.86 -0.98
CA LEU A 165 2.03 25.58 -1.34
C LEU A 165 1.14 25.91 -0.13
N GLY A 166 1.38 25.31 1.03
CA GLY A 166 0.55 25.46 2.22
C GLY A 166 -0.81 24.77 2.11
N ILE A 167 -0.91 23.69 1.36
CA ILE A 167 -2.16 22.93 1.12
C ILE A 167 -2.01 21.46 1.54
N PRO A 168 -3.10 20.75 1.88
CA PRO A 168 -3.07 19.31 2.07
C PRO A 168 -2.66 18.59 0.78
N LEU A 169 -1.96 17.45 0.90
CA LEU A 169 -1.47 16.70 -0.27
C LEU A 169 -2.62 16.25 -1.19
N VAL A 170 -3.78 15.93 -0.64
CA VAL A 170 -4.97 15.54 -1.42
C VAL A 170 -5.36 16.58 -2.49
N GLU A 171 -5.07 17.86 -2.27
CA GLU A 171 -5.36 18.92 -3.25
C GLU A 171 -4.50 18.79 -4.52
N LEU A 172 -3.25 18.30 -4.38
CA LEU A 172 -2.40 17.96 -5.54
C LEU A 172 -2.90 16.72 -6.29
N LEU A 173 -3.72 15.91 -5.64
CA LEU A 173 -4.33 14.72 -6.23
C LEU A 173 -5.72 14.99 -6.84
N GLY A 174 -6.13 16.27 -6.92
CA GLY A 174 -7.40 16.69 -7.52
C GLY A 174 -8.51 16.98 -6.52
N GLY A 175 -8.20 16.99 -5.22
CA GLY A 175 -9.14 17.27 -4.14
C GLY A 175 -9.80 16.03 -3.56
N ALA A 176 -10.30 16.17 -2.33
CA ALA A 176 -10.93 15.09 -1.59
C ALA A 176 -12.38 14.87 -2.04
N VAL A 177 -12.73 13.66 -2.43
CA VAL A 177 -14.12 13.21 -2.61
C VAL A 177 -14.72 12.65 -1.30
N ARG A 178 -13.86 12.33 -0.34
CA ARG A 178 -14.19 11.99 1.04
C ARG A 178 -13.10 12.45 1.99
N ARG A 179 -13.48 12.86 3.19
CA ARG A 179 -12.48 13.30 4.20
C ARG A 179 -12.18 12.23 5.24
N GLU A 180 -13.00 11.20 5.32
CA GLU A 180 -12.81 10.02 6.16
C GLU A 180 -12.71 8.81 5.26
N VAL A 181 -11.59 8.10 5.34
CA VAL A 181 -11.29 6.91 4.52
C VAL A 181 -11.54 5.67 5.37
N PRO A 182 -12.43 4.76 4.93
CA PRO A 182 -12.73 3.56 5.70
C PRO A 182 -11.62 2.52 5.58
N PHE A 183 -11.34 1.88 6.71
CA PHE A 183 -10.40 0.76 6.84
C PHE A 183 -11.10 -0.48 7.39
N SER A 184 -10.48 -1.63 7.23
CA SER A 184 -10.96 -2.95 7.64
C SER A 184 -10.18 -3.45 8.86
N ALA A 185 -10.86 -4.13 9.78
CA ALA A 185 -10.17 -4.93 10.78
C ALA A 185 -9.42 -6.06 10.08
N TYR A 186 -8.09 -5.94 10.02
CA TYR A 186 -7.25 -6.94 9.37
C TYR A 186 -6.72 -7.92 10.39
N LEU A 187 -7.38 -9.07 10.46
CA LEU A 187 -7.13 -10.14 11.42
C LEU A 187 -6.05 -11.09 10.93
N PHE A 188 -5.33 -11.66 11.87
CA PHE A 188 -4.34 -12.69 11.63
C PHE A 188 -4.50 -13.83 12.63
N LEU A 189 -4.32 -15.05 12.15
CA LEU A 189 -3.96 -16.15 13.03
C LEU A 189 -2.56 -15.85 13.58
N LYS A 190 -2.36 -15.97 14.88
CA LYS A 190 -1.10 -15.61 15.53
C LYS A 190 -0.84 -16.39 16.80
N TYR A 191 0.44 -16.59 17.11
CA TYR A 191 0.85 -17.11 18.42
C TYR A 191 0.80 -16.02 19.50
N ALA A 192 0.84 -16.43 20.77
CA ALA A 192 0.84 -15.51 21.89
C ALA A 192 2.05 -14.58 21.89
N GLU A 193 3.24 -15.12 21.59
CA GLU A 193 4.52 -14.44 21.62
C GLU A 193 5.50 -15.01 20.59
N HIS A 194 6.53 -14.27 20.26
CA HIS A 194 7.67 -14.81 19.55
C HIS A 194 8.51 -15.68 20.47
N ILE A 195 9.04 -16.80 19.93
CA ILE A 195 9.83 -17.75 20.71
C ILE A 195 11.15 -17.16 21.23
N ASP A 196 11.65 -16.11 20.60
CA ASP A 196 12.97 -15.53 20.87
C ASP A 196 12.99 -13.98 20.85
N ALA A 197 11.83 -13.33 20.95
CA ALA A 197 11.79 -11.87 21.03
C ALA A 197 12.39 -11.38 22.36
N PRO A 198 13.21 -10.32 22.34
CA PRO A 198 13.79 -9.73 23.54
C PRO A 198 12.83 -8.76 24.26
N TYR A 199 11.55 -8.76 23.91
CA TYR A 199 10.51 -7.89 24.45
C TYR A 199 9.27 -8.69 24.88
N PRO A 200 8.41 -8.13 25.75
CA PRO A 200 7.20 -8.79 26.22
C PRO A 200 6.21 -9.08 25.08
N PRO A 201 5.30 -10.06 25.24
CA PRO A 201 4.22 -10.32 24.29
C PRO A 201 3.38 -9.06 24.02
N ASP A 202 2.90 -8.98 22.79
CA ASP A 202 1.98 -7.90 22.40
C ASP A 202 0.62 -7.98 23.12
N ARG A 203 -0.12 -6.89 23.11
CA ARG A 203 -1.39 -6.77 23.82
C ARG A 203 -2.55 -7.61 23.24
N TRP A 204 -2.38 -8.19 22.03
CA TRP A 204 -3.46 -8.88 21.33
C TRP A 204 -3.64 -10.34 21.77
N GLY A 205 -2.62 -10.94 22.39
CA GLY A 205 -2.66 -12.34 22.82
C GLY A 205 -2.65 -13.34 21.66
N GLU A 206 -2.99 -14.60 21.96
CA GLU A 206 -3.07 -15.66 20.95
C GLU A 206 -4.40 -15.62 20.18
N ALA A 207 -4.34 -15.96 18.88
CA ALA A 207 -5.52 -16.11 18.03
C ALA A 207 -5.30 -17.27 17.05
N ILE A 208 -5.48 -18.51 17.54
CA ILE A 208 -5.31 -19.74 16.75
C ILE A 208 -6.68 -20.40 16.50
N SER A 209 -7.61 -20.36 17.47
CA SER A 209 -8.94 -20.95 17.31
C SER A 209 -9.94 -19.95 16.70
N PRO A 210 -11.06 -20.44 16.09
CA PRO A 210 -12.12 -19.56 15.60
C PRO A 210 -12.67 -18.60 16.68
N GLU A 211 -12.79 -19.06 17.93
CA GLU A 211 -13.27 -18.24 19.04
C GLU A 211 -12.28 -17.12 19.39
N GLN A 212 -10.98 -17.42 19.34
CA GLN A 212 -9.92 -16.42 19.57
C GLN A 212 -9.89 -15.38 18.43
N VAL A 213 -10.08 -15.81 17.18
CA VAL A 213 -10.20 -14.89 16.02
C VAL A 213 -11.43 -13.98 16.14
N VAL A 214 -12.56 -14.51 16.62
CA VAL A 214 -13.76 -13.69 16.91
C VAL A 214 -13.49 -12.68 18.04
N ALA A 215 -12.81 -13.08 19.10
CA ALA A 215 -12.44 -12.18 20.19
C ALA A 215 -11.48 -11.07 19.72
N GLN A 216 -10.50 -11.40 18.86
CA GLN A 216 -9.59 -10.44 18.23
C GLN A 216 -10.38 -9.42 17.38
N ALA A 217 -11.33 -9.89 16.55
CA ALA A 217 -12.19 -9.02 15.74
C ALA A 217 -13.05 -8.09 16.64
N ALA A 218 -13.68 -8.64 17.67
CA ALA A 218 -14.51 -7.87 18.60
C ALA A 218 -13.71 -6.72 19.24
N ARG A 219 -12.49 -7.03 19.70
CA ARG A 219 -11.61 -6.03 20.29
C ARG A 219 -11.18 -4.95 19.28
N MET A 220 -10.78 -5.32 18.06
CA MET A 220 -10.44 -4.35 17.02
C MET A 220 -11.60 -3.45 16.65
N ILE A 221 -12.81 -4.01 16.58
CA ILE A 221 -14.03 -3.24 16.28
C ILE A 221 -14.37 -2.31 17.45
N GLU A 222 -14.29 -2.77 18.70
CA GLU A 222 -14.55 -1.97 19.88
C GLU A 222 -13.59 -0.77 19.98
N GLU A 223 -12.30 -1.00 19.75
CA GLU A 223 -11.27 0.04 19.87
C GLU A 223 -11.28 1.04 18.69
N ASN A 224 -11.55 0.60 17.46
CA ASN A 224 -11.38 1.41 16.26
C ASN A 224 -12.67 1.67 15.47
N GLY A 225 -13.76 0.94 15.76
CA GLY A 225 -15.03 1.10 15.07
C GLY A 225 -15.07 0.54 13.64
N PHE A 226 -14.23 -0.42 13.30
CA PHE A 226 -14.21 -1.04 11.96
C PHE A 226 -15.57 -1.62 11.58
N GLN A 227 -15.96 -1.43 10.30
CA GLN A 227 -17.24 -1.91 9.76
C GLN A 227 -17.09 -3.14 8.86
N SER A 228 -15.89 -3.53 8.51
CA SER A 228 -15.56 -4.71 7.70
C SER A 228 -14.39 -5.48 8.30
N ILE A 229 -14.29 -6.76 7.99
CA ILE A 229 -13.31 -7.67 8.56
C ILE A 229 -12.62 -8.43 7.45
N LYS A 230 -11.29 -8.48 7.50
CA LYS A 230 -10.44 -9.30 6.63
C LYS A 230 -9.64 -10.28 7.48
N LEU A 231 -9.62 -11.54 7.12
CA LEU A 231 -8.78 -12.57 7.73
C LEU A 231 -7.62 -12.94 6.80
N LYS A 232 -6.40 -12.79 7.26
CA LYS A 232 -5.22 -13.37 6.62
C LYS A 232 -5.25 -14.87 6.78
N ALA A 233 -5.11 -15.58 5.67
CA ALA A 233 -5.20 -17.01 5.55
C ALA A 233 -3.99 -17.60 4.80
N GLY A 234 -4.12 -18.84 4.31
CA GLY A 234 -3.03 -19.56 3.65
C GLY A 234 -1.94 -20.00 4.64
N THR A 235 -2.23 -20.01 5.92
CA THR A 235 -1.30 -20.36 7.01
C THR A 235 -1.11 -21.87 7.12
N LEU A 236 -0.22 -22.27 8.02
CA LEU A 236 0.02 -23.70 8.33
C LEU A 236 -1.22 -24.43 8.89
N LEU A 237 -2.23 -23.69 9.40
CA LEU A 237 -3.44 -24.28 10.00
C LEU A 237 -4.41 -24.83 8.94
N GLY A 238 -4.26 -24.37 7.71
CA GLY A 238 -4.92 -24.94 6.55
C GLY A 238 -6.33 -24.40 6.24
N PRO A 239 -6.82 -24.70 5.03
CA PRO A 239 -8.02 -24.07 4.45
C PRO A 239 -9.29 -24.33 5.26
N ASP A 240 -9.48 -25.53 5.78
CA ASP A 240 -10.70 -25.90 6.52
C ASP A 240 -10.79 -25.20 7.87
N HIS A 241 -9.66 -25.04 8.55
CA HIS A 241 -9.58 -24.27 9.79
C HIS A 241 -9.86 -22.79 9.54
N GLU A 242 -9.27 -22.22 8.50
CA GLU A 242 -9.43 -20.82 8.11
C GLU A 242 -10.87 -20.51 7.67
N ALA A 243 -11.50 -21.48 6.96
CA ALA A 243 -12.93 -21.39 6.64
C ALA A 243 -13.82 -21.47 7.89
N ALA A 244 -13.48 -22.29 8.88
CA ALA A 244 -14.20 -22.32 10.15
C ALA A 244 -14.09 -20.98 10.91
N CYS A 245 -12.95 -20.29 10.85
CA CYS A 245 -12.80 -18.92 11.38
C CYS A 245 -13.75 -17.93 10.69
N ILE A 246 -13.87 -17.97 9.35
CA ILE A 246 -14.83 -17.12 8.62
C ILE A 246 -16.27 -17.42 9.02
N LYS A 247 -16.63 -18.70 9.18
CA LYS A 247 -17.99 -19.07 9.65
C LYS A 247 -18.26 -18.55 11.06
N ALA A 248 -17.31 -18.64 11.97
CA ALA A 248 -17.43 -18.09 13.32
C ALA A 248 -17.57 -16.56 13.30
N LEU A 249 -16.77 -15.86 12.46
CA LEU A 249 -16.89 -14.43 12.26
C LEU A 249 -18.26 -14.03 11.68
N ARG A 250 -18.79 -14.79 10.70
CA ARG A 250 -20.12 -14.55 10.15
C ARG A 250 -21.21 -14.71 11.22
N GLN A 251 -21.09 -15.73 12.06
CA GLN A 251 -22.04 -15.94 13.17
C GLN A 251 -21.99 -14.80 14.19
N ALA A 252 -20.79 -14.32 14.55
CA ALA A 252 -20.60 -13.26 15.53
C ALA A 252 -20.95 -11.87 14.98
N PHE A 253 -20.68 -11.64 13.69
CA PHE A 253 -20.87 -10.36 12.99
C PHE A 253 -21.72 -10.54 11.73
N PRO A 254 -23.05 -10.80 11.84
CA PRO A 254 -23.91 -11.22 10.74
C PRO A 254 -23.98 -10.22 9.56
N GLN A 255 -23.75 -8.94 9.83
CA GLN A 255 -23.86 -7.89 8.80
C GLN A 255 -22.49 -7.37 8.31
N ALA A 256 -21.39 -7.76 8.94
CA ALA A 256 -20.07 -7.26 8.53
C ALA A 256 -19.66 -7.84 7.17
N PRO A 257 -19.18 -7.02 6.23
CA PRO A 257 -18.48 -7.52 5.06
C PRO A 257 -17.24 -8.31 5.47
N LEU A 258 -17.17 -9.59 5.09
CA LEU A 258 -16.05 -10.48 5.40
C LEU A 258 -15.21 -10.75 4.18
N ARG A 259 -13.89 -10.86 4.38
CA ARG A 259 -12.88 -11.12 3.37
C ARG A 259 -11.88 -12.15 3.90
N ILE A 260 -11.34 -12.98 3.00
CA ILE A 260 -10.29 -13.93 3.32
C ILE A 260 -9.19 -13.83 2.27
N ASP A 261 -7.92 -13.89 2.70
CA ASP A 261 -6.74 -13.72 1.86
C ASP A 261 -5.73 -14.85 2.08
N PRO A 262 -5.79 -15.94 1.30
CA PRO A 262 -4.82 -17.04 1.34
C PRO A 262 -3.46 -16.74 0.70
N ASN A 263 -3.26 -15.58 0.10
CA ASN A 263 -1.98 -15.18 -0.51
C ASN A 263 -1.44 -16.17 -1.57
N GLY A 264 -2.30 -16.74 -2.39
CA GLY A 264 -1.93 -17.71 -3.43
C GLY A 264 -1.47 -19.06 -2.90
N ASN A 265 -1.75 -19.37 -1.63
CA ASN A 265 -1.26 -20.58 -0.98
C ASN A 265 -2.20 -21.79 -1.10
N TRP A 266 -3.36 -21.61 -1.72
CA TRP A 266 -4.28 -22.70 -2.03
C TRP A 266 -4.22 -23.06 -3.52
N SER A 267 -4.31 -24.34 -3.85
CA SER A 267 -4.49 -24.77 -5.24
C SER A 267 -5.87 -24.33 -5.77
N LEU A 268 -6.03 -24.35 -7.09
CA LEU A 268 -7.33 -24.06 -7.69
C LEU A 268 -8.41 -25.03 -7.17
N GLU A 269 -8.07 -26.31 -6.99
CA GLU A 269 -9.00 -27.31 -6.46
C GLU A 269 -9.43 -26.99 -5.03
N THR A 270 -8.48 -26.68 -4.15
CA THR A 270 -8.76 -26.25 -2.78
C THR A 270 -9.58 -24.96 -2.76
N SER A 271 -9.21 -23.98 -3.57
CA SER A 271 -9.92 -22.70 -3.66
C SER A 271 -11.37 -22.88 -4.10
N LEU A 272 -11.65 -23.78 -5.06
CA LEU A 272 -13.00 -24.11 -5.50
C LEU A 272 -13.81 -24.79 -4.39
N ARG A 273 -13.20 -25.74 -3.67
CA ARG A 273 -13.83 -26.44 -2.55
C ARG A 273 -14.21 -25.48 -1.42
N ILE A 274 -13.29 -24.59 -1.05
CA ILE A 274 -13.54 -23.58 0.01
C ILE A 274 -14.53 -22.52 -0.47
N ALA A 275 -14.53 -22.16 -1.75
CA ALA A 275 -15.50 -21.25 -2.33
C ALA A 275 -16.95 -21.77 -2.14
N GLU A 276 -17.20 -23.07 -2.32
CA GLU A 276 -18.54 -23.66 -2.07
C GLU A 276 -18.97 -23.54 -0.61
N VAL A 277 -18.00 -23.56 0.33
CA VAL A 277 -18.27 -23.39 1.77
C VAL A 277 -18.56 -21.94 2.12
N LEU A 278 -17.85 -20.96 1.50
CA LEU A 278 -17.83 -19.56 1.92
C LEU A 278 -18.57 -18.59 0.99
N LYS A 279 -19.14 -19.04 -0.15
CA LYS A 279 -19.71 -18.16 -1.18
C LYS A 279 -20.77 -17.17 -0.69
N ASP A 280 -21.53 -17.55 0.34
CA ASP A 280 -22.59 -16.72 0.89
C ASP A 280 -22.09 -15.81 2.05
N ASP A 281 -20.82 -15.96 2.46
CA ASP A 281 -20.23 -15.22 3.58
C ASP A 281 -19.29 -14.11 3.14
N LEU A 282 -18.69 -14.23 1.94
CA LEU A 282 -17.61 -13.34 1.52
C LEU A 282 -18.12 -12.15 0.74
N GLN A 283 -17.60 -10.96 1.06
CA GLN A 283 -17.70 -9.78 0.21
C GLN A 283 -16.84 -9.95 -1.05
N TYR A 284 -15.63 -10.48 -0.88
CA TYR A 284 -14.74 -10.91 -1.95
C TYR A 284 -13.71 -11.95 -1.43
N TYR A 285 -13.09 -12.65 -2.35
CA TYR A 285 -12.09 -13.67 -2.12
C TYR A 285 -10.75 -13.19 -2.69
N GLU A 286 -9.76 -12.90 -1.83
CA GLU A 286 -8.50 -12.28 -2.22
C GLU A 286 -7.41 -13.33 -2.44
N ASP A 287 -6.75 -13.25 -3.60
CA ASP A 287 -5.63 -14.10 -3.99
C ASP A 287 -5.72 -15.57 -3.49
N PRO A 288 -6.88 -16.27 -3.71
CA PRO A 288 -7.03 -17.64 -3.22
C PRO A 288 -6.09 -18.63 -3.90
N THR A 289 -5.82 -18.44 -5.20
CA THR A 289 -4.99 -19.35 -6.02
C THR A 289 -3.97 -18.53 -6.84
N PRO A 290 -2.79 -19.09 -7.15
CA PRO A 290 -1.77 -18.34 -7.87
C PRO A 290 -2.11 -18.10 -9.34
N GLY A 291 -1.66 -16.95 -9.83
CA GLY A 291 -1.65 -16.57 -11.24
C GLY A 291 -3.00 -16.17 -11.83
N LEU A 292 -2.94 -15.42 -12.92
CA LEU A 292 -4.13 -14.90 -13.61
C LEU A 292 -5.07 -15.99 -14.12
N ASP A 293 -4.52 -17.09 -14.64
CA ASP A 293 -5.31 -18.19 -15.20
C ASP A 293 -6.10 -18.94 -14.11
N GLY A 294 -5.47 -19.19 -12.96
CA GLY A 294 -6.13 -19.80 -11.80
C GLY A 294 -7.25 -18.93 -11.26
N MET A 295 -7.01 -17.62 -11.12
CA MET A 295 -8.01 -16.64 -10.70
C MET A 295 -9.18 -16.57 -11.69
N ALA A 296 -8.89 -16.50 -13.00
CA ALA A 296 -9.94 -16.46 -14.04
C ALA A 296 -10.83 -17.71 -14.01
N GLU A 297 -10.24 -18.90 -13.90
CA GLU A 297 -10.97 -20.16 -13.84
C GLU A 297 -11.81 -20.27 -12.56
N LEU A 298 -11.28 -19.85 -11.42
CA LEU A 298 -12.02 -19.82 -10.16
C LEU A 298 -13.24 -18.91 -10.27
N HIS A 299 -13.06 -17.67 -10.74
CA HIS A 299 -14.19 -16.74 -10.93
C HIS A 299 -15.24 -17.30 -11.91
N ARG A 300 -14.79 -17.82 -13.04
CA ARG A 300 -15.68 -18.42 -14.05
C ARG A 300 -16.56 -19.53 -13.48
N ARG A 301 -16.03 -20.34 -12.56
CA ARG A 301 -16.75 -21.49 -11.98
C ARG A 301 -17.63 -21.12 -10.80
N THR A 302 -17.26 -20.11 -10.03
CA THR A 302 -17.94 -19.80 -8.76
C THR A 302 -18.78 -18.52 -8.81
N GLY A 303 -18.45 -17.59 -9.69
CA GLY A 303 -19.06 -16.26 -9.74
C GLY A 303 -18.71 -15.34 -8.55
N ILE A 304 -17.91 -15.83 -7.58
CA ILE A 304 -17.47 -15.00 -6.44
C ILE A 304 -16.57 -13.88 -6.95
N PRO A 305 -16.75 -12.62 -6.49
CA PRO A 305 -15.81 -11.56 -6.80
C PRO A 305 -14.42 -11.87 -6.23
N LEU A 306 -13.40 -11.84 -7.09
CA LEU A 306 -12.01 -12.04 -6.70
C LEU A 306 -11.28 -10.71 -6.58
N ALA A 307 -10.53 -10.54 -5.50
CA ALA A 307 -9.65 -9.40 -5.29
C ALA A 307 -8.19 -9.84 -5.36
N THR A 308 -7.29 -8.89 -5.61
CA THR A 308 -5.85 -9.18 -5.64
C THR A 308 -5.00 -8.00 -5.22
N ASN A 309 -3.92 -8.31 -4.50
CA ASN A 309 -2.73 -7.48 -4.36
C ASN A 309 -1.47 -8.17 -4.88
N MET A 310 -1.57 -9.39 -5.46
CA MET A 310 -0.43 -10.20 -5.84
C MET A 310 -0.36 -10.53 -7.33
N VAL A 311 -1.48 -10.86 -7.99
CA VAL A 311 -1.47 -11.29 -9.39
C VAL A 311 -1.67 -10.15 -10.39
N VAL A 312 -2.06 -8.97 -9.91
CA VAL A 312 -2.15 -7.72 -10.69
C VAL A 312 -1.48 -6.61 -9.90
N THR A 313 -0.23 -6.33 -10.21
CA THR A 313 0.64 -5.39 -9.48
C THR A 313 1.34 -4.38 -10.40
N ASP A 314 1.02 -4.43 -11.70
CA ASP A 314 1.41 -3.43 -12.70
C ASP A 314 0.41 -3.36 -13.85
N PHE A 315 0.62 -2.38 -14.75
CA PHE A 315 -0.31 -2.12 -15.84
C PHE A 315 -0.30 -3.20 -16.94
N ASP A 316 0.76 -3.98 -17.10
CA ASP A 316 0.77 -5.10 -18.05
C ASP A 316 -0.04 -6.28 -17.51
N GLU A 317 0.13 -6.62 -16.24
CA GLU A 317 -0.70 -7.61 -15.54
C GLU A 317 -2.16 -7.17 -15.51
N PHE A 318 -2.43 -5.87 -15.26
CA PHE A 318 -3.78 -5.31 -15.31
C PHE A 318 -4.43 -5.54 -16.68
N ARG A 319 -3.71 -5.20 -17.77
CA ARG A 319 -4.21 -5.42 -19.14
C ARG A 319 -4.53 -6.89 -19.42
N ARG A 320 -3.68 -7.81 -18.96
CA ARG A 320 -3.91 -9.26 -19.12
C ARG A 320 -5.08 -9.74 -18.28
N SER A 321 -5.19 -9.27 -17.05
CA SER A 321 -6.29 -9.58 -16.15
C SER A 321 -7.64 -9.16 -16.71
N VAL A 322 -7.76 -7.95 -17.26
CA VAL A 322 -8.97 -7.47 -17.92
C VAL A 322 -9.36 -8.38 -19.09
N ALA A 323 -8.37 -8.77 -19.93
CA ALA A 323 -8.64 -9.64 -21.08
C ALA A 323 -9.14 -11.04 -20.67
N GLN A 324 -8.74 -11.55 -19.51
CA GLN A 324 -9.09 -12.87 -18.99
C GLN A 324 -10.25 -12.84 -17.98
N ASN A 325 -10.68 -11.65 -17.54
CA ASN A 325 -11.60 -11.48 -16.40
C ASN A 325 -11.11 -12.20 -15.14
N SER A 326 -9.82 -12.07 -14.84
CA SER A 326 -9.17 -12.81 -13.75
C SER A 326 -9.54 -12.28 -12.37
N VAL A 327 -9.71 -10.94 -12.23
CA VAL A 327 -10.08 -10.30 -10.96
C VAL A 327 -11.13 -9.22 -11.19
N GLN A 328 -11.95 -8.98 -10.18
CA GLN A 328 -13.00 -7.98 -10.20
C GLN A 328 -12.68 -6.80 -9.30
N ILE A 329 -11.65 -6.92 -8.44
CA ILE A 329 -11.24 -5.90 -7.49
C ILE A 329 -9.71 -5.87 -7.44
N VAL A 330 -9.10 -4.68 -7.62
CA VAL A 330 -7.66 -4.48 -7.44
C VAL A 330 -7.42 -3.76 -6.11
N LEU A 331 -6.58 -4.36 -5.27
CA LEU A 331 -6.15 -3.79 -4.00
C LEU A 331 -4.79 -3.13 -4.23
N ALA A 332 -4.83 -1.84 -4.53
CA ALA A 332 -3.63 -1.09 -4.86
C ALA A 332 -2.76 -0.84 -3.61
N ASP A 333 -1.46 -0.98 -3.78
CA ASP A 333 -0.49 -0.52 -2.78
C ASP A 333 0.47 0.45 -3.46
N HIS A 334 0.46 1.69 -3.01
CA HIS A 334 1.26 2.75 -3.63
C HIS A 334 2.75 2.43 -3.65
N HIS A 335 3.26 1.61 -2.71
CA HIS A 335 4.67 1.25 -2.65
C HIS A 335 5.15 0.52 -3.90
N TYR A 336 4.38 -0.44 -4.44
CA TYR A 336 4.81 -1.22 -5.60
C TYR A 336 4.03 -0.92 -6.90
N TRP A 337 2.97 -0.11 -6.82
CA TRP A 337 2.30 0.41 -8.03
C TRP A 337 3.00 1.63 -8.63
N GLY A 338 3.99 2.23 -7.94
CA GLY A 338 4.72 3.38 -8.42
C GLY A 338 4.16 4.72 -7.95
N GLY A 339 3.73 4.78 -6.68
CA GLY A 339 3.32 6.01 -6.00
C GLY A 339 1.83 6.33 -6.07
N LEU A 340 1.49 7.52 -5.61
CA LEU A 340 0.09 7.96 -5.48
C LEU A 340 -0.54 8.26 -6.83
N ARG A 341 0.22 8.82 -7.78
CA ARG A 341 -0.29 9.18 -9.10
C ARG A 341 -0.59 7.95 -9.96
N ASP A 342 0.29 6.96 -9.95
CA ASP A 342 0.06 5.70 -10.66
C ASP A 342 -1.12 4.94 -10.04
N THR A 343 -1.31 5.03 -8.70
CA THR A 343 -2.51 4.51 -8.01
C THR A 343 -3.80 5.21 -8.49
N GLN A 344 -3.77 6.52 -8.71
CA GLN A 344 -4.93 7.24 -9.29
C GLN A 344 -5.21 6.82 -10.74
N ILE A 345 -4.17 6.60 -11.54
CA ILE A 345 -4.31 6.09 -12.92
C ILE A 345 -4.96 4.70 -12.89
N LEU A 346 -4.48 3.81 -12.02
CA LEU A 346 -5.08 2.49 -11.82
C LEU A 346 -6.56 2.60 -11.45
N ALA A 347 -6.92 3.46 -10.50
CA ALA A 347 -8.32 3.65 -10.10
C ALA A 347 -9.21 4.09 -11.28
N ARG A 348 -8.71 4.99 -12.15
CA ARG A 348 -9.42 5.39 -13.38
C ARG A 348 -9.56 4.25 -14.38
N LEU A 349 -8.56 3.41 -14.52
CA LEU A 349 -8.64 2.22 -15.35
C LEU A 349 -9.65 1.22 -14.76
N CYS A 350 -9.65 0.99 -13.44
CA CYS A 350 -10.66 0.16 -12.78
C CYS A 350 -12.08 0.66 -13.08
N ASP A 351 -12.33 1.96 -12.93
CA ASP A 351 -13.62 2.59 -13.26
C ASP A 351 -14.03 2.35 -14.71
N THR A 352 -13.09 2.54 -15.65
CA THR A 352 -13.32 2.36 -17.09
C THR A 352 -13.72 0.94 -17.45
N PHE A 353 -13.16 -0.07 -16.77
CA PHE A 353 -13.43 -1.49 -17.03
C PHE A 353 -14.47 -2.10 -16.06
N GLY A 354 -15.09 -1.30 -15.21
CA GLY A 354 -16.12 -1.77 -14.25
C GLY A 354 -15.55 -2.63 -13.12
N LEU A 355 -14.26 -2.44 -12.77
CA LEU A 355 -13.61 -3.14 -11.68
C LEU A 355 -13.67 -2.31 -10.38
N GLY A 356 -13.74 -2.98 -9.24
CA GLY A 356 -13.59 -2.38 -7.92
C GLY A 356 -12.13 -2.02 -7.65
N VAL A 357 -11.94 -1.02 -6.78
CA VAL A 357 -10.62 -0.66 -6.26
C VAL A 357 -10.67 -0.46 -4.75
N SER A 358 -9.62 -0.87 -4.08
CA SER A 358 -9.32 -0.57 -2.69
C SER A 358 -7.81 -0.47 -2.51
N MET A 359 -7.35 -0.30 -1.27
CA MET A 359 -5.92 -0.19 -0.97
C MET A 359 -5.47 -1.36 -0.09
N HIS A 360 -4.31 -1.92 -0.44
CA HIS A 360 -3.59 -2.93 0.33
C HIS A 360 -2.55 -2.25 1.23
N SER A 361 -2.18 -2.88 2.33
CA SER A 361 -1.04 -2.49 3.16
C SER A 361 -0.23 -3.66 3.67
N ASN A 362 1.03 -3.40 3.98
CA ASN A 362 1.90 -4.21 4.83
C ASN A 362 2.11 -3.50 6.18
N SER A 363 2.98 -4.05 7.05
CA SER A 363 3.41 -3.35 8.26
C SER A 363 3.99 -1.99 7.90
N HIS A 364 3.36 -0.90 8.36
CA HIS A 364 3.69 0.49 8.02
C HIS A 364 3.40 1.44 9.18
N LEU A 365 4.00 2.63 9.13
CA LEU A 365 3.82 3.69 10.12
C LEU A 365 2.90 4.79 9.59
N GLY A 366 2.74 5.85 10.37
CA GLY A 366 1.79 6.92 10.10
C GLY A 366 2.05 7.69 8.79
N ILE A 367 3.29 7.77 8.32
CA ILE A 367 3.63 8.43 7.04
C ILE A 367 2.99 7.67 5.87
N SER A 368 3.19 6.35 5.79
CA SER A 368 2.57 5.51 4.78
C SER A 368 1.04 5.46 4.92
N LEU A 369 0.53 5.39 6.15
CA LEU A 369 -0.92 5.40 6.38
C LEU A 369 -1.55 6.68 5.85
N MET A 370 -0.93 7.85 6.10
CA MET A 370 -1.43 9.11 5.57
C MET A 370 -1.30 9.22 4.06
N ALA A 371 -0.19 8.74 3.47
CA ALA A 371 -0.04 8.70 2.01
C ALA A 371 -1.17 7.88 1.35
N MET A 372 -1.45 6.69 1.88
CA MET A 372 -2.56 5.86 1.44
C MET A 372 -3.92 6.55 1.67
N THR A 373 -4.11 7.19 2.82
CA THR A 373 -5.34 7.91 3.15
C THR A 373 -5.60 9.06 2.17
N HIS A 374 -4.57 9.85 1.81
CA HIS A 374 -4.71 10.94 0.85
C HIS A 374 -5.09 10.46 -0.54
N VAL A 375 -4.44 9.40 -1.06
CA VAL A 375 -4.81 8.88 -2.39
C VAL A 375 -6.20 8.23 -2.37
N ALA A 376 -6.56 7.50 -1.33
CA ALA A 376 -7.88 6.91 -1.17
C ALA A 376 -8.98 7.97 -1.04
N ALA A 377 -8.68 9.11 -0.38
CA ALA A 377 -9.58 10.25 -0.29
C ALA A 377 -9.84 10.91 -1.65
N ALA A 378 -8.85 10.90 -2.55
CA ALA A 378 -8.92 11.49 -3.88
C ALA A 378 -9.51 10.57 -4.97
N VAL A 379 -9.70 9.26 -4.67
CA VAL A 379 -10.20 8.25 -5.62
C VAL A 379 -11.72 8.13 -5.53
N PRO A 380 -12.50 8.56 -6.56
CA PRO A 380 -13.97 8.57 -6.48
C PRO A 380 -14.59 7.17 -6.36
N ASN A 381 -14.02 6.18 -7.04
CA ASN A 381 -14.52 4.81 -7.15
C ASN A 381 -13.95 3.85 -6.10
N LEU A 382 -13.43 4.35 -4.97
CA LEU A 382 -13.07 3.50 -3.83
C LEU A 382 -14.34 2.87 -3.25
N ALA A 383 -14.55 1.60 -3.57
CA ALA A 383 -15.80 0.89 -3.25
C ALA A 383 -15.70 0.04 -1.98
N TYR A 384 -14.48 -0.23 -1.52
CA TYR A 384 -14.21 -1.14 -0.39
C TYR A 384 -13.32 -0.45 0.64
N ALA A 385 -13.51 -0.79 1.91
CA ALA A 385 -12.61 -0.32 2.97
C ALA A 385 -11.18 -0.78 2.72
N CYS A 386 -10.21 0.09 2.94
CA CYS A 386 -8.79 -0.19 2.77
C CYS A 386 -8.28 -1.18 3.83
N ASP A 387 -7.21 -1.88 3.54
CA ASP A 387 -6.51 -2.68 4.54
C ASP A 387 -5.55 -1.83 5.36
N THR A 388 -5.30 -2.22 6.61
CA THR A 388 -4.24 -1.62 7.41
C THR A 388 -3.70 -2.57 8.46
N HIS A 389 -2.36 -2.62 8.56
CA HIS A 389 -1.66 -3.29 9.66
C HIS A 389 -1.48 -2.38 10.89
N TYR A 390 -1.90 -1.14 10.79
CA TYR A 390 -1.63 -0.11 11.79
C TYR A 390 -2.09 -0.45 13.23
N PRO A 391 -3.21 -1.15 13.46
CA PRO A 391 -3.58 -1.58 14.82
C PRO A 391 -2.59 -2.55 15.48
N TRP A 392 -1.79 -3.29 14.67
CA TRP A 392 -0.82 -4.26 15.16
C TRP A 392 0.44 -3.63 15.74
N GLN A 393 0.70 -2.36 15.44
CA GLN A 393 1.89 -1.67 15.92
C GLN A 393 1.75 -1.26 17.38
N GLU A 394 2.89 -1.23 18.07
CA GLU A 394 2.97 -0.75 19.43
C GLU A 394 2.82 0.78 19.50
N GLU A 395 2.19 1.26 20.58
CA GLU A 395 1.87 2.69 20.76
C GLU A 395 3.12 3.57 20.89
N ASP A 396 4.24 3.01 21.38
CA ASP A 396 5.49 3.72 21.64
C ASP A 396 6.52 3.63 20.50
N GLU A 397 6.11 3.11 19.34
CA GLU A 397 7.00 2.89 18.17
C GLU A 397 6.50 3.60 16.89
N GLU A 398 5.81 4.70 17.04
CA GLU A 398 5.40 5.56 15.92
C GLU A 398 6.43 6.67 15.69
N VAL A 399 6.73 7.01 14.42
CA VAL A 399 7.71 8.05 14.04
C VAL A 399 7.12 9.43 13.84
N ILE A 400 5.82 9.58 13.91
CA ILE A 400 5.17 10.88 13.77
C ILE A 400 4.88 11.52 15.14
N ARG A 401 4.92 12.85 15.19
CA ARG A 401 4.61 13.61 16.40
C ARG A 401 3.18 13.35 16.86
N GLY A 402 3.03 13.13 18.13
CA GLY A 402 1.74 12.86 18.77
C GLY A 402 1.39 11.37 18.83
N GLY A 403 2.29 10.49 18.36
CA GLY A 403 2.08 9.05 18.38
C GLY A 403 1.13 8.55 17.30
N LYS A 404 0.50 7.41 17.52
CA LYS A 404 -0.36 6.76 16.52
C LYS A 404 -1.55 7.61 16.10
N LEU A 405 -1.82 7.61 14.79
CA LEU A 405 -3.01 8.24 14.22
C LEU A 405 -4.28 7.56 14.73
N PRO A 406 -5.30 8.33 15.11
CA PRO A 406 -6.56 7.76 15.57
C PRO A 406 -7.33 7.14 14.40
N ILE A 407 -7.79 5.91 14.58
CA ILE A 407 -8.83 5.29 13.75
C ILE A 407 -10.14 5.45 14.48
N ARG A 408 -11.09 6.18 13.90
CA ARG A 408 -12.40 6.45 14.51
C ARG A 408 -13.52 6.01 13.59
N ASN A 409 -14.50 5.28 14.12
CA ASN A 409 -15.58 4.68 13.32
C ASN A 409 -15.06 3.87 12.11
N GLY A 410 -13.90 3.22 12.29
CA GLY A 410 -13.22 2.49 11.22
C GLY A 410 -12.57 3.35 10.14
N CYS A 411 -12.43 4.66 10.36
CA CYS A 411 -11.91 5.60 9.38
C CYS A 411 -10.65 6.31 9.88
N VAL A 412 -9.76 6.65 8.95
CA VAL A 412 -8.68 7.63 9.12
C VAL A 412 -9.09 8.90 8.38
N ALA A 413 -8.98 10.05 9.05
CA ALA A 413 -9.37 11.34 8.50
C ALA A 413 -8.14 12.07 7.91
N ILE A 414 -8.34 12.73 6.76
CA ILE A 414 -7.41 13.74 6.27
C ILE A 414 -7.68 15.07 6.99
N THR A 415 -6.60 15.81 7.26
CA THR A 415 -6.66 17.13 7.91
C THR A 415 -6.49 18.25 6.88
N ASP A 416 -6.64 19.50 7.32
CA ASP A 416 -6.33 20.67 6.49
C ASP A 416 -4.85 21.10 6.60
N ALA A 417 -4.05 20.37 7.36
CA ALA A 417 -2.62 20.64 7.50
C ALA A 417 -1.87 20.42 6.18
N PRO A 418 -0.86 21.24 5.87
CA PRO A 418 -0.09 21.11 4.63
C PRO A 418 0.61 19.74 4.50
N GLY A 419 0.73 19.28 3.28
CA GLY A 419 1.37 18.00 2.96
C GLY A 419 0.54 16.80 3.38
N LEU A 420 1.20 15.77 3.90
CA LEU A 420 0.57 14.58 4.48
C LEU A 420 -0.19 14.89 5.78
N GLY A 421 -0.02 16.09 6.35
CA GLY A 421 -0.65 16.47 7.60
C GLY A 421 -0.03 15.84 8.85
N VAL A 422 1.16 15.26 8.74
CA VAL A 422 1.94 14.69 9.84
C VAL A 422 3.34 15.28 9.88
N GLU A 423 3.94 15.32 11.07
CA GLU A 423 5.31 15.80 11.30
C GLU A 423 6.16 14.66 11.87
N LEU A 424 7.41 14.59 11.42
CA LEU A 424 8.36 13.59 11.92
C LEU A 424 8.79 13.91 13.35
N ASP A 425 8.80 12.90 14.20
CA ASP A 425 9.39 12.94 15.54
C ASP A 425 10.83 12.43 15.44
N GLN A 426 11.79 13.35 15.53
CA GLN A 426 13.20 13.03 15.35
C GLN A 426 13.76 12.16 16.51
N ASP A 427 13.21 12.29 17.71
CA ASP A 427 13.64 11.48 18.85
C ASP A 427 13.17 10.03 18.70
N GLN A 428 11.92 9.82 18.25
CA GLN A 428 11.41 8.50 17.93
C GLN A 428 12.13 7.89 16.72
N LEU A 429 12.39 8.68 15.68
CA LEU A 429 13.17 8.23 14.54
C LEU A 429 14.55 7.72 14.98
N ALA A 430 15.25 8.47 15.83
CA ALA A 430 16.55 8.08 16.35
C ALA A 430 16.46 6.78 17.16
N LYS A 431 15.47 6.66 18.06
CA LYS A 431 15.21 5.45 18.85
C LYS A 431 15.02 4.21 17.98
N LEU A 432 14.15 4.30 16.95
CA LEU A 432 13.86 3.17 16.07
C LEU A 432 15.01 2.87 15.10
N HIS A 433 15.83 3.86 14.78
CA HIS A 433 17.07 3.66 14.04
C HIS A 433 18.13 2.93 14.89
N GLU A 434 18.30 3.30 16.16
CA GLU A 434 19.16 2.58 17.09
C GLU A 434 18.70 1.12 17.26
N GLN A 435 17.39 0.88 17.31
CA GLN A 435 16.83 -0.47 17.32
C GLN A 435 17.20 -1.24 16.05
N PHE A 436 17.10 -0.61 14.86
CA PHE A 436 17.55 -1.22 13.61
C PHE A 436 19.05 -1.59 13.64
N LEU A 437 19.89 -0.74 14.21
CA LEU A 437 21.33 -1.00 14.33
C LEU A 437 21.64 -2.14 15.29
N ALA A 438 20.84 -2.29 16.36
CA ALA A 438 21.04 -3.26 17.42
C ALA A 438 20.62 -4.70 17.06
N ILE A 439 19.69 -4.88 16.11
CA ILE A 439 19.24 -6.21 15.65
C ILE A 439 20.11 -6.69 14.48
N ASP A 440 20.10 -7.98 14.21
CA ASP A 440 20.82 -8.59 13.08
C ASP A 440 19.93 -8.84 11.85
N ILE A 441 18.63 -8.54 11.92
CA ILE A 441 17.69 -8.64 10.81
C ILE A 441 17.96 -7.50 9.83
N ARG A 442 18.20 -7.83 8.54
CA ARG A 442 18.44 -6.87 7.46
C ARG A 442 17.52 -7.07 6.26
N SER A 443 16.78 -8.14 6.25
CA SER A 443 15.69 -8.43 5.33
C SER A 443 14.73 -9.37 6.02
N ARG A 444 13.44 -9.17 5.78
CA ARG A 444 12.39 -10.00 6.34
C ARG A 444 12.48 -11.42 5.80
N ASP A 445 12.45 -12.42 6.69
CA ASP A 445 12.47 -13.83 6.35
C ASP A 445 11.54 -14.64 7.27
N ASP A 446 10.26 -14.62 6.96
CA ASP A 446 9.21 -15.33 7.71
C ASP A 446 9.41 -16.86 7.68
N VAL A 447 10.11 -17.40 6.67
CA VAL A 447 10.47 -18.82 6.59
C VAL A 447 11.52 -19.17 7.63
N ARG A 448 12.58 -18.35 7.74
CA ARG A 448 13.62 -18.50 8.77
C ARG A 448 13.01 -18.42 10.17
N GLN A 449 12.11 -17.46 10.39
CA GLN A 449 11.44 -17.33 11.69
C GLN A 449 10.57 -18.55 11.97
N MET A 450 9.82 -19.05 10.98
CA MET A 450 8.97 -20.23 11.15
C MET A 450 9.77 -21.49 11.47
N ARG A 451 11.01 -21.63 10.98
CA ARG A 451 11.89 -22.76 11.29
C ARG A 451 12.28 -22.84 12.77
N LYS A 452 12.16 -21.76 13.53
CA LYS A 452 12.36 -21.79 14.99
C LYS A 452 11.20 -22.52 15.71
N TYR A 453 10.01 -22.51 15.13
CA TYR A 453 8.83 -23.23 15.60
C TYR A 453 8.71 -24.62 15.01
N GLN A 454 9.03 -24.76 13.73
CA GLN A 454 9.01 -26.01 12.96
C GLN A 454 10.30 -26.14 12.14
N PRO A 455 11.33 -26.85 12.64
CA PRO A 455 12.66 -26.89 11.99
C PRO A 455 12.67 -27.34 10.54
N ASP A 456 11.73 -28.22 10.15
CA ASP A 456 11.60 -28.73 8.78
C ASP A 456 10.67 -27.89 7.89
N TRP A 457 10.36 -26.66 8.31
CA TRP A 457 9.48 -25.80 7.54
C TRP A 457 10.08 -25.42 6.19
N GLU A 458 9.31 -25.65 5.14
CA GLU A 458 9.61 -25.25 3.77
C GLU A 458 8.43 -24.47 3.17
N THR A 459 8.74 -23.40 2.44
CA THR A 459 7.73 -22.68 1.66
C THR A 459 7.34 -23.53 0.44
N ARG A 460 6.04 -23.70 0.26
CA ARG A 460 5.45 -24.29 -0.94
C ARG A 460 4.27 -23.39 -1.34
N LYS A 461 4.17 -23.01 -2.59
CA LYS A 461 3.05 -22.22 -3.12
C LYS A 461 2.56 -22.84 -4.43
N PRO A 462 1.33 -23.35 -4.49
CA PRO A 462 0.42 -23.53 -3.34
C PRO A 462 0.87 -24.65 -2.40
N ARG A 463 0.52 -24.51 -1.13
CA ARG A 463 0.75 -25.55 -0.12
C ARG A 463 -0.40 -26.55 -0.04
N PHE A 464 -1.64 -26.07 -0.29
CA PHE A 464 -2.89 -26.83 -0.11
C PHE A 464 -3.66 -26.99 -1.39
#